data_0a37a8b424fe0aacf63ac21b4690b013
#
_entry.id   0a37a8b424fe0aacf63ac21b4690b013
#
_cell.length_a   1.000
_cell.length_b   1.000
_cell.length_c   1.000
_cell.angle_alpha   90.00
_cell.angle_beta   90.00
_cell.angle_gamma   90.00
#
_symmetry.space_group_name_H-M   'P 1'
#
loop_
_entity.id
_entity.type
_entity.pdbx_description
1 polymer ?
#
loop_
_entity_poly.entity_id
_entity_poly.type
_entity_poly.pdbx_seq_one_letter_code
_entity_poly.pdbx_strand_id
1 'polypeptide(L)'
;MKKFMSLMLLVCACLLSQPVKAQQVTPDNAGYIVKVGDMAPDFEMELADGQKVKLSDLRGKVVMLQFTASWCGVCRKEMPFIEKDIWLKHKDNKAFALFGVDRDEPLETVVAFAKRTGVTYPLALDPGADIFARYADRKAGITRNVLIDKAGKIVML
;
A
#
# COMPACT_ATOMS: atom_id res chain seq x y z
N MET A 1 69.77 -34.57 16.98
CA MET A 1 68.33 -34.86 17.24
C MET A 1 67.69 -33.71 18.03
N LYS A 2 67.32 -32.66 17.44
CA LYS A 2 66.57 -31.49 18.01
C LYS A 2 66.54 -30.43 16.92
N LYS A 3 65.51 -30.43 16.03
CA LYS A 3 65.23 -29.29 15.11
C LYS A 3 64.08 -29.62 14.15
N PHE A 4 62.97 -30.22 14.60
CA PHE A 4 61.81 -30.41 13.76
C PHE A 4 60.50 -30.30 14.58
N MET A 5 60.33 -29.21 15.31
CA MET A 5 59.08 -29.03 16.08
C MET A 5 58.76 -27.53 16.27
N SER A 6 58.84 -26.74 15.19
CA SER A 6 58.53 -25.32 15.29
C SER A 6 57.98 -24.72 14.00
N LEU A 7 57.25 -25.51 13.17
CA LEU A 7 56.67 -24.97 11.93
C LEU A 7 55.22 -25.42 11.69
N MET A 8 54.46 -25.71 12.72
CA MET A 8 53.10 -26.20 12.58
C MET A 8 52.05 -25.40 13.39
N LEU A 9 52.33 -24.16 13.74
CA LEU A 9 51.42 -23.33 14.59
C LEU A 9 51.06 -21.97 14.00
N LEU A 10 51.21 -21.77 12.68
CA LEU A 10 50.95 -20.46 12.07
C LEU A 10 49.95 -20.51 10.88
N VAL A 11 49.16 -21.53 10.72
CA VAL A 11 48.17 -21.65 9.61
C VAL A 11 46.70 -21.65 10.07
N CYS A 12 46.42 -21.45 11.33
CA CYS A 12 45.02 -21.58 11.85
C CYS A 12 44.36 -20.26 12.24
N ALA A 13 44.79 -19.12 11.75
CA ALA A 13 44.21 -17.82 12.15
C ALA A 13 43.64 -16.96 11.01
N CYS A 14 43.41 -17.51 9.82
CA CYS A 14 42.84 -16.76 8.68
C CYS A 14 41.51 -17.24 8.13
N LEU A 15 40.80 -18.02 8.90
CA LEU A 15 39.45 -18.46 8.48
C LEU A 15 38.44 -17.96 9.50
N LEU A 16 37.94 -16.77 9.42
CA LEU A 16 36.64 -16.37 10.00
C LEU A 16 36.48 -14.84 10.00
N SER A 17 36.34 -14.27 8.82
CA SER A 17 35.56 -13.03 8.70
C SER A 17 35.08 -12.87 7.26
N GLN A 18 34.22 -13.78 6.83
CA GLN A 18 33.34 -13.51 5.71
C GLN A 18 32.31 -12.49 6.22
N PRO A 19 32.24 -11.28 5.64
CA PRO A 19 31.14 -10.40 5.95
C PRO A 19 29.85 -11.12 5.52
N VAL A 20 28.99 -11.42 6.47
CA VAL A 20 27.62 -11.83 6.19
C VAL A 20 27.03 -10.68 5.38
N LYS A 21 26.98 -10.82 4.06
CA LYS A 21 26.12 -9.98 3.23
C LYS A 21 24.71 -10.21 3.74
N ALA A 22 24.20 -9.26 4.52
CA ALA A 22 22.77 -9.16 4.76
C ALA A 22 22.14 -9.19 3.36
N GLN A 23 21.42 -10.26 3.04
CA GLN A 23 20.56 -10.30 1.88
C GLN A 23 19.59 -9.14 2.08
N GLN A 24 19.79 -8.07 1.33
CA GLN A 24 18.73 -7.10 1.12
C GLN A 24 17.61 -7.92 0.46
N VAL A 25 16.62 -8.30 1.27
CA VAL A 25 15.33 -8.68 0.76
C VAL A 25 14.85 -7.42 0.05
N THR A 26 15.04 -7.37 -1.26
CA THR A 26 14.31 -6.42 -2.09
C THR A 26 12.85 -6.77 -1.80
N PRO A 27 12.04 -5.85 -1.26
CA PRO A 27 10.62 -6.12 -1.15
C PRO A 27 10.20 -6.46 -2.58
N ASP A 28 9.72 -7.68 -2.80
CA ASP A 28 8.89 -7.93 -3.96
C ASP A 28 7.91 -6.77 -3.93
N ASN A 29 7.86 -5.98 -5.01
CA ASN A 29 6.99 -4.80 -5.08
C ASN A 29 5.51 -5.18 -4.92
N ALA A 30 5.26 -6.43 -4.53
CA ALA A 30 3.96 -7.04 -4.27
C ALA A 30 2.97 -6.80 -5.43
N GLY A 31 3.51 -6.62 -6.66
CA GLY A 31 2.73 -6.31 -7.86
C GLY A 31 2.36 -4.83 -8.02
N TYR A 32 2.92 -3.91 -7.22
CA TYR A 32 2.84 -2.49 -7.53
C TYR A 32 3.64 -2.17 -8.79
N ILE A 33 3.11 -1.29 -9.64
CA ILE A 33 3.80 -0.73 -10.82
C ILE A 33 4.30 0.70 -10.57
N VAL A 34 4.02 1.24 -9.40
CA VAL A 34 4.49 2.51 -8.86
C VAL A 34 5.41 2.25 -7.67
N LYS A 35 6.19 3.26 -7.27
CA LYS A 35 7.10 3.20 -6.12
C LYS A 35 7.00 4.45 -5.25
N VAL A 36 7.49 4.36 -4.03
CA VAL A 36 7.66 5.53 -3.16
C VAL A 36 8.56 6.56 -3.83
N GLY A 37 8.12 7.82 -3.82
CA GLY A 37 8.76 8.96 -4.48
C GLY A 37 8.16 9.30 -5.86
N ASP A 38 7.44 8.40 -6.51
CA ASP A 38 6.75 8.69 -7.76
C ASP A 38 5.60 9.69 -7.53
N MET A 39 5.29 10.48 -8.57
CA MET A 39 4.02 11.20 -8.62
C MET A 39 2.89 10.19 -8.75
N ALA A 40 1.89 10.28 -7.88
CA ALA A 40 0.72 9.42 -7.96
C ALA A 40 0.02 9.60 -9.31
N PRO A 41 -0.26 8.50 -10.05
CA PRO A 41 -1.05 8.57 -11.27
C PRO A 41 -2.38 9.26 -11.03
N ASP A 42 -2.70 10.28 -11.84
CA ASP A 42 -3.96 11.03 -11.71
C ASP A 42 -5.15 10.23 -12.27
N PHE A 43 -6.30 10.40 -11.65
CA PHE A 43 -7.56 9.79 -12.07
C PHE A 43 -8.75 10.56 -11.52
N GLU A 44 -9.91 10.37 -12.12
CA GLU A 44 -11.21 10.75 -11.58
C GLU A 44 -11.92 9.49 -11.06
N MET A 45 -12.56 9.57 -9.90
CA MET A 45 -13.36 8.52 -9.31
C MET A 45 -14.77 9.02 -9.02
N GLU A 46 -15.75 8.14 -9.12
CA GLU A 46 -17.12 8.37 -8.69
C GLU A 46 -17.31 7.69 -7.32
N LEU A 47 -17.74 8.46 -6.34
CA LEU A 47 -18.04 7.94 -5.00
C LEU A 47 -19.39 7.24 -5.00
N ALA A 48 -19.62 6.38 -4.01
CA ALA A 48 -20.88 5.65 -3.84
C ALA A 48 -22.11 6.56 -3.63
N ASP A 49 -21.90 7.84 -3.29
CA ASP A 49 -22.93 8.87 -3.18
C ASP A 49 -23.14 9.66 -4.49
N GLY A 50 -22.43 9.33 -5.56
CA GLY A 50 -22.49 9.96 -6.87
C GLY A 50 -21.59 11.19 -7.04
N GLN A 51 -20.85 11.60 -6.01
CA GLN A 51 -19.90 12.70 -6.16
C GLN A 51 -18.70 12.25 -7.01
N LYS A 52 -18.19 13.16 -7.83
CA LYS A 52 -16.95 12.93 -8.59
C LYS A 52 -15.79 13.66 -7.96
N VAL A 53 -14.69 12.97 -7.82
CA VAL A 53 -13.46 13.49 -7.21
C VAL A 53 -12.29 13.17 -8.12
N LYS A 54 -11.50 14.19 -8.45
CA LYS A 54 -10.24 14.00 -9.17
C LYS A 54 -9.07 14.06 -8.20
N LEU A 55 -8.14 13.12 -8.30
CA LEU A 55 -7.01 13.04 -7.37
C LEU A 55 -6.16 14.31 -7.38
N SER A 56 -5.95 14.92 -8.56
CA SER A 56 -5.19 16.17 -8.67
C SER A 56 -5.83 17.36 -7.95
N ASP A 57 -7.15 17.36 -7.74
CA ASP A 57 -7.87 18.43 -7.02
C ASP A 57 -7.65 18.36 -5.51
N LEU A 58 -7.06 17.26 -5.03
CA LEU A 58 -6.74 17.05 -3.62
C LEU A 58 -5.31 17.51 -3.26
N ARG A 59 -4.62 18.24 -4.14
CA ARG A 59 -3.30 18.80 -3.82
C ARG A 59 -3.40 19.72 -2.60
N GLY A 60 -2.38 19.66 -1.74
CA GLY A 60 -2.40 20.31 -0.43
C GLY A 60 -2.94 19.43 0.70
N LYS A 61 -3.55 18.29 0.38
CA LYS A 61 -3.97 17.28 1.37
C LYS A 61 -3.06 16.04 1.33
N VAL A 62 -2.95 15.39 2.45
CA VAL A 62 -2.48 13.99 2.50
C VAL A 62 -3.65 13.11 2.10
N VAL A 63 -3.45 12.24 1.11
CA VAL A 63 -4.49 11.35 0.60
C VAL A 63 -4.12 9.90 0.87
N MET A 64 -5.04 9.15 1.45
CA MET A 64 -4.93 7.71 1.57
C MET A 64 -5.92 7.04 0.60
N LEU A 65 -5.40 6.17 -0.25
CA LEU A 65 -6.20 5.29 -1.10
C LEU A 65 -6.09 3.87 -0.55
N GLN A 66 -7.23 3.26 -0.23
CA GLN A 66 -7.33 1.85 0.09
C GLN A 66 -8.00 1.14 -1.09
N PHE A 67 -7.28 0.31 -1.82
CA PHE A 67 -7.90 -0.57 -2.81
C PHE A 67 -8.54 -1.76 -2.11
N THR A 68 -9.82 -1.96 -2.35
CA THR A 68 -10.65 -2.94 -1.63
C THR A 68 -11.62 -3.67 -2.57
N ALA A 69 -12.28 -4.71 -2.07
CA ALA A 69 -13.42 -5.36 -2.72
C ALA A 69 -14.19 -6.21 -1.70
N SER A 70 -15.47 -6.42 -1.94
CA SER A 70 -16.34 -7.17 -1.03
C SER A 70 -15.97 -8.66 -0.89
N TRP A 71 -15.40 -9.26 -1.92
CA TRP A 71 -14.92 -10.65 -1.94
C TRP A 71 -13.55 -10.82 -1.25
N CYS A 72 -12.84 -9.73 -0.95
CA CYS A 72 -11.52 -9.75 -0.35
C CYS A 72 -11.58 -9.96 1.17
N GLY A 73 -11.20 -11.13 1.63
CA GLY A 73 -11.23 -11.47 3.08
C GLY A 73 -10.31 -10.62 3.94
N VAL A 74 -9.13 -10.24 3.43
CA VAL A 74 -8.17 -9.39 4.13
C VAL A 74 -8.71 -7.96 4.23
N CYS A 75 -9.31 -7.44 3.15
CA CYS A 75 -9.92 -6.11 3.15
C CYS A 75 -11.00 -5.99 4.22
N ARG A 76 -11.88 -6.99 4.32
CA ARG A 76 -12.93 -7.01 5.36
C ARG A 76 -12.38 -6.97 6.79
N LYS A 77 -11.20 -7.54 7.01
CA LYS A 77 -10.55 -7.51 8.33
C LYS A 77 -9.86 -6.18 8.60
N GLU A 78 -9.29 -5.54 7.59
CA GLU A 78 -8.54 -4.30 7.69
C GLU A 78 -9.45 -3.06 7.83
N MET A 79 -10.54 -3.01 7.07
CA MET A 79 -11.42 -1.84 6.99
C MET A 79 -11.91 -1.30 8.33
N PRO A 80 -12.34 -2.12 9.30
CA PRO A 80 -12.74 -1.61 10.63
C PRO A 80 -11.61 -0.93 11.41
N PHE A 81 -10.35 -1.34 11.19
CA PHE A 81 -9.20 -0.67 11.81
C PHE A 81 -8.91 0.67 11.13
N ILE A 82 -8.99 0.73 9.79
CA ILE A 82 -8.88 1.99 9.04
C ILE A 82 -9.97 2.97 9.47
N GLU A 83 -11.19 2.52 9.61
CA GLU A 83 -12.31 3.32 10.13
C GLU A 83 -11.97 3.89 11.50
N LYS A 84 -11.69 3.02 12.48
CA LYS A 84 -11.50 3.40 13.87
C LYS A 84 -10.23 4.22 14.12
N ASP A 85 -9.11 3.78 13.52
CA ASP A 85 -7.78 4.28 13.89
C ASP A 85 -7.27 5.38 12.97
N ILE A 86 -7.85 5.53 11.78
CA ILE A 86 -7.47 6.55 10.81
C ILE A 86 -8.66 7.49 10.54
N TRP A 87 -9.75 6.97 9.97
CA TRP A 87 -10.84 7.82 9.51
C TRP A 87 -11.49 8.63 10.63
N LEU A 88 -11.98 7.99 11.66
CA LEU A 88 -12.68 8.68 12.77
C LEU A 88 -11.79 9.67 13.51
N LYS A 89 -10.46 9.48 13.49
CA LYS A 89 -9.51 10.42 14.11
C LYS A 89 -9.17 11.61 13.23
N HIS A 90 -9.32 11.48 11.90
CA HIS A 90 -8.85 12.48 10.94
C HIS A 90 -9.91 13.02 9.98
N LYS A 91 -11.15 12.52 10.00
CA LYS A 91 -12.23 12.92 9.08
C LYS A 91 -12.53 14.43 9.08
N ASP A 92 -12.32 15.10 10.20
CA ASP A 92 -12.56 16.53 10.36
C ASP A 92 -11.32 17.38 9.99
N ASN A 93 -10.19 16.74 9.67
CA ASN A 93 -8.98 17.42 9.25
C ASN A 93 -9.06 17.75 7.73
N LYS A 94 -9.24 19.03 7.42
CA LYS A 94 -9.31 19.52 6.03
C LYS A 94 -8.06 19.22 5.19
N ALA A 95 -6.93 18.93 5.82
CA ALA A 95 -5.67 18.56 5.15
C ALA A 95 -5.50 17.06 4.93
N PHE A 96 -6.53 16.25 5.19
CA PHE A 96 -6.55 14.80 4.99
C PHE A 96 -7.74 14.37 4.15
N ALA A 97 -7.56 13.34 3.34
CA ALA A 97 -8.64 12.65 2.63
C ALA A 97 -8.35 11.14 2.59
N LEU A 98 -9.39 10.33 2.71
CA LEU A 98 -9.31 8.88 2.63
C LEU A 98 -10.43 8.38 1.72
N PHE A 99 -10.11 7.45 0.81
CA PHE A 99 -11.05 6.80 -0.07
C PHE A 99 -10.76 5.30 -0.14
N GLY A 100 -11.82 4.48 0.01
CA GLY A 100 -11.76 3.08 -0.35
C GLY A 100 -12.13 2.94 -1.82
N VAL A 101 -11.19 2.54 -2.67
CA VAL A 101 -11.43 2.33 -4.11
C VAL A 101 -11.82 0.87 -4.32
N ASP A 102 -13.11 0.66 -4.60
CA ASP A 102 -13.69 -0.68 -4.72
C ASP A 102 -13.52 -1.21 -6.15
N ARG A 103 -12.77 -2.31 -6.24
CA ARG A 103 -12.31 -2.86 -7.50
C ARG A 103 -13.37 -3.69 -8.19
N ASP A 104 -13.88 -3.16 -9.32
CA ASP A 104 -14.67 -3.88 -10.32
C ASP A 104 -15.98 -4.50 -9.76
N GLU A 105 -16.63 -3.76 -8.87
CA GLU A 105 -17.93 -4.16 -8.31
C GLU A 105 -19.00 -3.09 -8.59
N PRO A 106 -20.25 -3.48 -8.76
CA PRO A 106 -21.36 -2.53 -8.99
C PRO A 106 -21.71 -1.78 -7.71
N LEU A 107 -22.31 -0.60 -7.87
CA LEU A 107 -22.66 0.33 -6.79
C LEU A 107 -23.42 -0.36 -5.64
N GLU A 108 -24.41 -1.18 -5.94
CA GLU A 108 -25.21 -1.87 -4.91
C GLU A 108 -24.34 -2.80 -4.05
N THR A 109 -23.33 -3.44 -4.63
CA THR A 109 -22.38 -4.29 -3.90
C THR A 109 -21.50 -3.44 -2.99
N VAL A 110 -21.00 -2.31 -3.49
CA VAL A 110 -20.14 -1.39 -2.72
C VAL A 110 -20.90 -0.80 -1.53
N VAL A 111 -22.14 -0.37 -1.73
CA VAL A 111 -23.01 0.15 -0.65
C VAL A 111 -23.29 -0.93 0.40
N ALA A 112 -23.64 -2.14 -0.03
CA ALA A 112 -23.86 -3.26 0.88
C ALA A 112 -22.58 -3.64 1.64
N PHE A 113 -21.43 -3.54 0.99
CA PHE A 113 -20.11 -3.81 1.58
C PHE A 113 -19.75 -2.79 2.66
N ALA A 114 -19.92 -1.49 2.40
CA ALA A 114 -19.73 -0.44 3.41
C ALA A 114 -20.60 -0.69 4.66
N LYS A 115 -21.88 -0.98 4.45
CA LYS A 115 -22.82 -1.29 5.54
C LYS A 115 -22.40 -2.52 6.34
N ARG A 116 -21.94 -3.57 5.68
CA ARG A 116 -21.51 -4.83 6.32
C ARG A 116 -20.22 -4.69 7.13
N THR A 117 -19.29 -3.85 6.66
CA THR A 117 -18.01 -3.60 7.33
C THR A 117 -18.11 -2.47 8.38
N GLY A 118 -19.20 -1.70 8.35
CA GLY A 118 -19.42 -0.58 9.29
C GLY A 118 -18.54 0.63 9.03
N VAL A 119 -17.94 0.75 7.84
CA VAL A 119 -17.10 1.90 7.49
C VAL A 119 -17.95 3.09 7.04
N THR A 120 -17.47 4.29 7.38
CA THR A 120 -18.13 5.56 7.04
C THR A 120 -17.26 6.46 6.15
N TYR A 121 -16.01 6.08 5.89
CA TYR A 121 -15.20 6.80 4.91
C TYR A 121 -15.72 6.55 3.48
N PRO A 122 -15.56 7.53 2.58
CA PRO A 122 -16.06 7.45 1.21
C PRO A 122 -15.51 6.22 0.48
N LEU A 123 -16.40 5.44 -0.13
CA LEU A 123 -16.04 4.40 -1.08
C LEU A 123 -16.26 4.91 -2.50
N ALA A 124 -15.31 4.63 -3.38
CA ALA A 124 -15.31 4.98 -4.78
C ALA A 124 -15.43 3.72 -5.65
N LEU A 125 -16.06 3.86 -6.80
CA LEU A 125 -16.20 2.81 -7.81
C LEU A 125 -14.97 2.79 -8.72
N ASP A 126 -14.51 1.61 -9.05
CA ASP A 126 -13.44 1.38 -10.03
C ASP A 126 -13.86 0.32 -11.06
N PRO A 127 -14.84 0.63 -11.93
CA PRO A 127 -15.31 -0.31 -12.93
C PRO A 127 -14.18 -0.70 -13.89
N GLY A 128 -14.07 -2.01 -14.15
CA GLY A 128 -12.98 -2.56 -14.97
C GLY A 128 -11.61 -2.53 -14.30
N ALA A 129 -11.50 -2.14 -13.02
CA ALA A 129 -10.25 -2.01 -12.29
C ALA A 129 -9.24 -1.03 -12.94
N ASP A 130 -9.73 0.05 -13.55
CA ASP A 130 -8.89 0.99 -14.31
C ASP A 130 -8.07 1.91 -13.42
N ILE A 131 -8.60 2.30 -12.25
CA ILE A 131 -7.84 3.06 -11.26
C ILE A 131 -6.80 2.14 -10.62
N PHE A 132 -7.19 0.92 -10.20
CA PHE A 132 -6.27 -0.07 -9.65
C PHE A 132 -5.08 -0.34 -10.58
N ALA A 133 -5.36 -0.48 -11.89
CA ALA A 133 -4.34 -0.77 -12.91
C ALA A 133 -3.32 0.36 -13.12
N ARG A 134 -3.55 1.56 -12.57
CA ARG A 134 -2.57 2.65 -12.57
C ARG A 134 -1.54 2.51 -11.45
N TYR A 135 -1.83 1.70 -10.43
CA TYR A 135 -1.00 1.52 -9.23
C TYR A 135 -0.40 0.11 -9.12
N ALA A 136 -1.07 -0.90 -9.66
CA ALA A 136 -0.65 -2.29 -9.56
C ALA A 136 -1.00 -3.08 -10.81
N ASP A 137 -0.31 -4.19 -11.04
CA ASP A 137 -0.68 -5.16 -12.09
C ASP A 137 -2.13 -5.61 -11.89
N ARG A 138 -2.91 -5.69 -12.98
CA ARG A 138 -4.32 -6.10 -12.93
C ARG A 138 -4.54 -7.48 -12.30
N LYS A 139 -3.54 -8.36 -12.36
CA LYS A 139 -3.58 -9.71 -11.78
C LYS A 139 -3.08 -9.74 -10.33
N ALA A 140 -2.52 -8.63 -9.83
CA ALA A 140 -2.04 -8.55 -8.48
C ALA A 140 -3.19 -8.69 -7.47
N GLY A 141 -2.86 -9.21 -6.29
CA GLY A 141 -3.80 -9.27 -5.17
C GLY A 141 -4.27 -7.89 -4.75
N ILE A 142 -5.49 -7.83 -4.24
CA ILE A 142 -6.06 -6.63 -3.65
C ILE A 142 -5.85 -6.66 -2.14
N THR A 143 -6.09 -5.59 -1.48
CA THR A 143 -5.66 -5.03 -0.22
C THR A 143 -4.37 -4.30 -0.43
N ARG A 144 -4.50 -3.05 -0.84
CA ARG A 144 -3.36 -2.17 -1.04
C ARG A 144 -3.68 -0.81 -0.48
N ASN A 145 -2.75 -0.27 0.26
CA ASN A 145 -2.86 1.07 0.77
C ASN A 145 -1.79 1.95 0.12
N VAL A 146 -2.17 3.10 -0.38
CA VAL A 146 -1.26 4.08 -0.98
C VAL A 146 -1.41 5.39 -0.23
N LEU A 147 -0.34 5.89 0.36
CA LEU A 147 -0.32 7.19 0.99
C LEU A 147 0.38 8.20 0.10
N ILE A 148 -0.28 9.32 -0.14
CA ILE A 148 0.14 10.39 -1.05
C ILE A 148 0.28 11.68 -0.24
N ASP A 149 1.40 12.35 -0.39
CA ASP A 149 1.66 13.62 0.29
C ASP A 149 0.92 14.82 -0.35
N LYS A 150 1.06 15.99 0.28
CA LYS A 150 0.42 17.24 -0.19
C LYS A 150 0.87 17.68 -1.58
N ALA A 151 2.07 17.28 -2.02
CA ALA A 151 2.60 17.56 -3.34
C ALA A 151 2.12 16.55 -4.40
N GLY A 152 1.47 15.46 -3.96
CA GLY A 152 0.99 14.38 -4.81
C GLY A 152 1.99 13.25 -5.04
N LYS A 153 3.04 13.17 -4.22
CA LYS A 153 4.00 12.07 -4.28
C LYS A 153 3.57 10.92 -3.40
N ILE A 154 3.77 9.71 -3.87
CA ILE A 154 3.60 8.49 -3.08
C ILE A 154 4.68 8.44 -2.00
N VAL A 155 4.26 8.32 -0.74
CA VAL A 155 5.16 8.25 0.43
C VAL A 155 5.10 6.90 1.13
N MET A 156 4.08 6.08 0.84
CA MET A 156 3.95 4.72 1.37
C MET A 156 3.12 3.85 0.41
N LEU A 157 3.49 2.58 0.34
CA LEU A 157 2.81 1.50 -0.37
C LEU A 157 2.64 0.28 0.54
#